data_bc0356ef7373f56ee45cc7d6a93862e3
#
_entry.id   bc0356ef7373f56ee45cc7d6a93862e3
#
_cell.length_a   1.000
_cell.length_b   1.000
_cell.length_c   1.000
_cell.angle_alpha   90.00
_cell.angle_beta   90.00
_cell.angle_gamma   90.00
#
_symmetry.space_group_name_H-M   'P 1'
#
loop_
_entity.id
_entity.type
_entity.pdbx_description
1 polymer ?
#
loop_
_entity_poly.entity_id
_entity_poly.type
_entity_poly.pdbx_seq_one_letter_code
_entity_poly.pdbx_strand_id
1 'polypeptide(L)'
;MSIKFEFRDMTKSEFKREKSAFDEHGLEFGNPPEKQERLGFVAIDDGKFVGCSSGLAQKNNNLYGKYFYLSDLLVEKEFRKNGYGKKLLELLEDKIKSLGIENIWTWTAEYEAETFYIKQGYHYFVKFENFYSSGHAKVGLIKKL
;
A
#
# COMPACT_ATOMS: atom_id res chain seq x y z
N MET A 1 42.18 -10.91 -6.32
CA MET A 1 41.19 -10.04 -5.68
C MET A 1 40.61 -10.72 -4.48
N SER A 2 40.44 -9.97 -3.41
CA SER A 2 39.81 -10.47 -2.19
C SER A 2 38.45 -9.81 -2.03
N ILE A 3 37.42 -10.61 -1.95
CA ILE A 3 36.07 -10.10 -1.62
C ILE A 3 35.98 -10.00 -0.10
N LYS A 4 35.48 -8.88 0.39
CA LYS A 4 35.22 -8.65 1.81
C LYS A 4 33.74 -8.54 2.05
N PHE A 5 33.29 -9.06 3.18
CA PHE A 5 31.91 -8.94 3.65
C PHE A 5 31.94 -8.13 4.95
N GLU A 6 31.28 -6.99 4.94
CA GLU A 6 31.30 -6.06 6.05
C GLU A 6 29.90 -5.88 6.63
N PHE A 7 29.78 -5.92 7.95
CA PHE A 7 28.51 -5.64 8.64
C PHE A 7 28.34 -4.13 8.77
N ARG A 8 27.64 -3.54 7.84
CA ARG A 8 27.26 -2.13 7.79
C ARG A 8 26.16 -1.94 6.74
N ASP A 9 25.47 -0.81 6.78
CA ASP A 9 24.54 -0.46 5.72
C ASP A 9 25.29 0.06 4.49
N MET A 10 24.57 0.13 3.38
CA MET A 10 25.10 0.67 2.13
C MET A 10 25.28 2.18 2.22
N THR A 11 26.24 2.71 1.48
CA THR A 11 26.38 4.14 1.26
C THR A 11 25.33 4.62 0.24
N LYS A 12 25.15 5.93 0.13
CA LYS A 12 24.25 6.51 -0.88
C LYS A 12 24.62 6.09 -2.30
N SER A 13 25.89 6.02 -2.59
CA SER A 13 26.41 5.58 -3.89
C SER A 13 26.08 4.12 -4.16
N GLU A 14 26.22 3.29 -3.14
CA GLU A 14 25.89 1.86 -3.23
C GLU A 14 24.38 1.65 -3.43
N PHE A 15 23.53 2.38 -2.73
CA PHE A 15 22.08 2.36 -2.95
C PHE A 15 21.71 2.72 -4.38
N LYS A 16 22.34 3.77 -4.91
CA LYS A 16 22.11 4.20 -6.28
C LYS A 16 22.49 3.12 -7.29
N ARG A 17 23.64 2.47 -7.07
CA ARG A 17 24.09 1.37 -7.93
C ARG A 17 23.18 0.16 -7.81
N GLU A 18 22.76 -0.18 -6.60
CA GLU A 18 21.83 -1.29 -6.33
C GLU A 18 20.53 -1.08 -7.10
N LYS A 19 19.94 0.11 -7.04
CA LYS A 19 18.71 0.42 -7.77
C LYS A 19 18.88 0.22 -9.28
N SER A 20 19.98 0.72 -9.85
CA SER A 20 20.28 0.54 -11.27
C SER A 20 20.46 -0.93 -11.61
N ALA A 21 21.11 -1.69 -10.74
CA ALA A 21 21.32 -3.12 -10.94
C ALA A 21 20.01 -3.91 -10.92
N PHE A 22 19.08 -3.58 -10.03
CA PHE A 22 17.76 -4.19 -10.02
C PHE A 22 16.97 -3.86 -11.28
N ASP A 23 17.04 -2.63 -11.76
CA ASP A 23 16.37 -2.24 -13.02
C ASP A 23 16.95 -3.03 -14.21
N GLU A 24 18.27 -3.15 -14.29
CA GLU A 24 18.95 -3.94 -15.32
C GLU A 24 18.53 -5.42 -15.26
N HIS A 25 18.52 -5.97 -14.04
CA HIS A 25 18.11 -7.35 -13.82
C HIS A 25 16.65 -7.60 -14.19
N GLY A 26 15.75 -6.67 -13.83
CA GLY A 26 14.35 -6.74 -14.22
C GLY A 26 14.18 -6.77 -15.73
N LEU A 27 14.94 -5.95 -16.46
CA LEU A 27 14.90 -5.92 -17.93
C LEU A 27 15.29 -7.27 -18.54
N GLU A 28 16.22 -8.00 -17.93
CA GLU A 28 16.62 -9.33 -18.40
C GLU A 28 15.42 -10.30 -18.40
N PHE A 29 14.44 -10.08 -17.52
CA PHE A 29 13.24 -10.91 -17.41
C PHE A 29 12.01 -10.27 -18.06
N GLY A 30 12.19 -9.22 -18.84
CA GLY A 30 11.10 -8.53 -19.52
C GLY A 30 10.28 -7.59 -18.63
N ASN A 31 10.83 -7.22 -17.48
CA ASN A 31 10.19 -6.30 -16.53
C ASN A 31 10.90 -4.95 -16.56
N PRO A 32 10.43 -3.96 -17.35
CA PRO A 32 11.00 -2.64 -17.32
C PRO A 32 10.68 -1.93 -16.00
N PRO A 33 11.48 -0.93 -15.60
CA PRO A 33 11.15 -0.12 -14.43
C PRO A 33 9.76 0.49 -14.53
N GLU A 34 8.96 0.33 -13.50
CA GLU A 34 7.62 0.89 -13.43
C GLU A 34 7.61 2.13 -12.54
N LYS A 35 6.76 3.08 -12.87
CA LYS A 35 6.53 4.25 -12.04
C LYS A 35 5.44 3.94 -11.02
N GLN A 36 5.63 4.43 -9.80
CA GLN A 36 4.57 4.42 -8.79
C GLN A 36 3.82 5.74 -8.85
N GLU A 37 2.51 5.67 -8.88
CA GLU A 37 1.63 6.83 -8.87
C GLU A 37 0.76 6.78 -7.62
N ARG A 38 0.72 7.87 -6.88
CA ARG A 38 -0.17 7.97 -5.72
C ARG A 38 -1.55 8.40 -6.19
N LEU A 39 -2.55 7.64 -5.77
CA LEU A 39 -3.96 7.90 -6.06
C LEU A 39 -4.73 7.84 -4.74
N GLY A 40 -5.74 8.68 -4.62
CA GLY A 40 -6.54 8.66 -3.41
C GLY A 40 -7.68 9.66 -3.42
N PHE A 41 -8.43 9.61 -2.32
CA PHE A 41 -9.50 10.54 -2.02
C PHE A 41 -9.24 11.22 -0.69
N VAL A 42 -9.69 12.45 -0.58
CA VAL A 42 -9.62 13.24 0.64
C VAL A 42 -11.02 13.69 1.00
N ALA A 43 -11.38 13.58 2.26
CA ALA A 43 -12.61 14.14 2.80
C ALA A 43 -12.29 15.49 3.44
N ILE A 44 -13.06 16.51 3.09
CA ILE A 44 -12.86 17.89 3.53
C ILE A 44 -14.17 18.41 4.12
N ASP A 45 -14.08 19.08 5.24
CA ASP A 45 -15.19 19.79 5.86
C ASP A 45 -14.81 21.26 5.99
N ASP A 46 -15.45 22.13 5.20
CA ASP A 46 -15.21 23.58 5.18
C ASP A 46 -13.71 23.92 5.13
N GLY A 47 -13.01 23.29 4.18
CA GLY A 47 -11.58 23.48 3.97
C GLY A 47 -10.67 22.71 4.95
N LYS A 48 -11.25 22.04 5.94
CA LYS A 48 -10.50 21.28 6.95
C LYS A 48 -10.37 19.82 6.56
N PHE A 49 -9.18 19.25 6.72
CA PHE A 49 -8.93 17.84 6.48
C PHE A 49 -9.72 16.98 7.48
N VAL A 50 -10.49 16.03 6.94
CA VAL A 50 -11.29 15.08 7.74
C VAL A 50 -10.72 13.68 7.67
N GLY A 51 -10.22 13.28 6.51
CA GLY A 51 -9.68 11.95 6.33
C GLY A 51 -9.24 11.71 4.90
N CYS A 52 -8.69 10.54 4.66
CA CYS A 52 -8.20 10.15 3.34
C CYS A 52 -8.23 8.63 3.13
N SER A 53 -8.27 8.26 1.86
CA SER A 53 -7.89 6.94 1.39
C SER A 53 -6.87 7.13 0.29
N SER A 54 -5.68 6.57 0.43
CA SER A 54 -4.59 6.83 -0.50
C SER A 54 -3.66 5.63 -0.62
N GLY A 55 -3.02 5.50 -1.75
CA GLY A 55 -2.07 4.42 -1.93
C GLY A 55 -1.30 4.54 -3.23
N LEU A 56 -0.66 3.44 -3.60
CA LEU A 56 0.28 3.36 -4.70
C LEU A 56 -0.19 2.39 -5.78
N ALA A 57 -0.26 2.89 -7.00
CA ALA A 57 -0.46 2.10 -8.20
C ALA A 57 0.86 1.98 -8.96
N GLN A 58 1.11 0.82 -9.55
CA GLN A 58 2.20 0.66 -10.51
C GLN A 58 1.70 1.04 -11.90
N LYS A 59 2.50 1.80 -12.62
CA LYS A 59 2.11 2.27 -13.95
C LYS A 59 3.25 2.08 -14.93
N ASN A 60 2.95 1.44 -16.06
CA ASN A 60 3.86 1.26 -17.17
C ASN A 60 3.22 1.86 -18.42
N ASN A 61 3.79 2.93 -18.96
CA ASN A 61 3.18 3.75 -19.99
C ASN A 61 1.83 4.29 -19.50
N ASN A 62 0.72 3.94 -20.17
CA ASN A 62 -0.62 4.38 -19.78
C ASN A 62 -1.43 3.26 -19.09
N LEU A 63 -0.78 2.14 -18.77
CA LEU A 63 -1.43 0.99 -18.17
C LEU A 63 -1.09 0.86 -16.69
N TYR A 64 -2.10 0.62 -15.88
CA TYR A 64 -1.91 0.33 -14.46
C TYR A 64 -1.73 -1.17 -14.24
N GLY A 65 -0.91 -1.52 -13.26
CA GLY A 65 -0.76 -2.90 -12.80
C GLY A 65 -2.03 -3.41 -12.14
N LYS A 66 -2.08 -4.71 -11.87
CA LYS A 66 -3.29 -5.37 -11.37
C LYS A 66 -3.51 -5.19 -9.86
N TYR A 67 -2.52 -4.70 -9.13
CA TYR A 67 -2.55 -4.59 -7.67
C TYR A 67 -2.33 -3.16 -7.24
N PHE A 68 -3.16 -2.70 -6.31
CA PHE A 68 -3.04 -1.40 -5.68
C PHE A 68 -2.69 -1.59 -4.20
N TYR A 69 -1.68 -0.89 -3.73
CA TYR A 69 -1.32 -0.89 -2.32
C TYR A 69 -1.99 0.28 -1.61
N LEU A 70 -2.94 -0.02 -0.73
CA LEU A 70 -3.57 0.98 0.14
C LEU A 70 -2.60 1.27 1.28
N SER A 71 -1.96 2.43 1.26
CA SER A 71 -0.99 2.82 2.27
C SER A 71 -1.60 3.62 3.41
N ASP A 72 -2.66 4.37 3.14
CA ASP A 72 -3.23 5.30 4.09
C ASP A 72 -4.76 5.26 4.04
N LEU A 73 -5.37 4.94 5.17
CA LEU A 73 -6.81 5.09 5.38
C LEU A 73 -6.97 5.67 6.78
N LEU A 74 -7.35 6.93 6.82
CA LEU A 74 -7.43 7.68 8.07
C LEU A 74 -8.69 8.52 8.09
N VAL A 75 -9.34 8.56 9.25
CA VAL A 75 -10.38 9.53 9.58
C VAL A 75 -9.97 10.19 10.89
N GLU A 76 -9.97 11.51 10.91
CA GLU A 76 -9.68 12.27 12.13
C GLU A 76 -10.61 11.84 13.27
N LYS A 77 -10.09 11.80 14.48
CA LYS A 77 -10.77 11.25 15.66
C LYS A 77 -12.17 11.84 15.86
N GLU A 78 -12.31 13.15 15.71
CA GLU A 78 -13.56 13.86 15.91
C GLU A 78 -14.64 13.55 14.87
N PHE A 79 -14.24 12.97 13.73
CA PHE A 79 -15.14 12.62 12.62
C PHE A 79 -15.40 11.11 12.51
N ARG A 80 -14.87 10.32 13.42
CA ARG A 80 -15.07 8.86 13.41
C ARG A 80 -16.51 8.48 13.74
N LYS A 81 -16.89 7.22 13.46
CA LYS A 81 -18.22 6.65 13.69
C LYS A 81 -19.33 7.29 12.84
N ASN A 82 -18.97 7.92 11.72
CA ASN A 82 -19.91 8.51 10.76
C ASN A 82 -19.90 7.80 9.40
N GLY A 83 -19.14 6.70 9.27
CA GLY A 83 -19.06 5.96 8.02
C GLY A 83 -18.10 6.57 6.98
N TYR A 84 -17.31 7.56 7.33
CA TYR A 84 -16.42 8.23 6.38
C TYR A 84 -15.28 7.35 5.89
N GLY A 85 -14.72 6.51 6.76
CA GLY A 85 -13.69 5.55 6.37
C GLY A 85 -14.18 4.56 5.32
N LYS A 86 -15.38 4.01 5.54
CA LYS A 86 -16.04 3.14 4.58
C LYS A 86 -16.27 3.85 3.25
N LYS A 87 -16.79 5.08 3.29
CA LYS A 87 -17.05 5.87 2.09
C LYS A 87 -15.78 6.18 1.31
N LEU A 88 -14.72 6.59 2.01
CA LEU A 88 -13.41 6.86 1.40
C LEU A 88 -12.84 5.61 0.72
N LEU A 89 -12.97 4.46 1.37
CA LEU A 89 -12.49 3.20 0.80
C LEU A 89 -13.30 2.78 -0.42
N GLU A 90 -14.62 2.87 -0.36
CA GLU A 90 -15.51 2.55 -1.48
C GLU A 90 -15.23 3.44 -2.70
N LEU A 91 -15.04 4.74 -2.49
CA LEU A 91 -14.71 5.67 -3.57
C LEU A 91 -13.38 5.31 -4.23
N LEU A 92 -12.38 4.97 -3.42
CA LEU A 92 -11.09 4.55 -3.93
C LEU A 92 -11.19 3.24 -4.71
N GLU A 93 -11.85 2.23 -4.14
CA GLU A 93 -12.06 0.93 -4.80
C GLU A 93 -12.74 1.09 -6.17
N ASP A 94 -13.80 1.87 -6.24
CA ASP A 94 -14.53 2.13 -7.49
C ASP A 94 -13.63 2.84 -8.51
N LYS A 95 -12.88 3.84 -8.06
CA LYS A 95 -11.99 4.58 -8.95
C LYS A 95 -10.88 3.73 -9.52
N ILE A 96 -10.15 2.99 -8.68
CA ILE A 96 -9.03 2.19 -9.16
C ILE A 96 -9.51 1.01 -10.02
N LYS A 97 -10.68 0.46 -9.72
CA LYS A 97 -11.31 -0.55 -10.57
C LYS A 97 -11.58 0.02 -11.97
N SER A 98 -12.06 1.24 -12.06
CA SER A 98 -12.30 1.91 -13.35
C SER A 98 -11.04 2.13 -14.17
N LEU A 99 -9.87 2.12 -13.52
CA LEU A 99 -8.57 2.26 -14.16
C LEU A 99 -7.95 0.90 -14.58
N GLY A 100 -8.67 -0.20 -14.39
CA GLY A 100 -8.22 -1.54 -14.75
C GLY A 100 -7.46 -2.26 -13.65
N ILE A 101 -7.39 -1.71 -12.45
CA ILE A 101 -6.77 -2.36 -11.29
C ILE A 101 -7.76 -3.38 -10.72
N GLU A 102 -7.28 -4.60 -10.45
CA GLU A 102 -8.15 -5.73 -10.12
C GLU A 102 -8.12 -6.11 -8.65
N ASN A 103 -7.10 -5.70 -7.91
CA ASN A 103 -6.90 -6.08 -6.52
C ASN A 103 -6.41 -4.89 -5.70
N ILE A 104 -6.84 -4.84 -4.45
CA ILE A 104 -6.35 -3.88 -3.47
C ILE A 104 -5.86 -4.64 -2.23
N TRP A 105 -4.69 -4.27 -1.72
CA TRP A 105 -4.12 -4.91 -0.55
C TRP A 105 -3.56 -3.88 0.43
N THR A 106 -3.44 -4.27 1.69
CA THR A 106 -2.94 -3.40 2.75
C THR A 106 -2.33 -4.20 3.89
N TRP A 107 -1.59 -3.51 4.75
CA TRP A 107 -1.10 -4.02 6.02
C TRP A 107 -1.80 -3.27 7.16
N THR A 108 -2.13 -3.96 8.24
CA THR A 108 -2.67 -3.30 9.43
C THR A 108 -2.46 -4.17 10.67
N ALA A 109 -2.72 -3.60 11.85
CA ALA A 109 -2.78 -4.38 13.08
C ALA A 109 -4.06 -5.24 13.08
N GLU A 110 -3.96 -6.44 13.64
CA GLU A 110 -5.09 -7.39 13.60
C GLU A 110 -6.39 -6.84 14.20
N TYR A 111 -6.28 -6.01 15.26
CA TYR A 111 -7.48 -5.44 15.91
C TYR A 111 -8.25 -4.48 14.97
N GLU A 112 -7.56 -3.78 14.07
CA GLU A 112 -8.21 -2.92 13.07
C GLU A 112 -8.79 -3.75 11.91
N ALA A 113 -8.11 -4.84 11.54
CA ALA A 113 -8.55 -5.71 10.46
C ALA A 113 -9.93 -6.27 10.73
N GLU A 114 -10.13 -6.83 11.92
CA GLU A 114 -11.39 -7.48 12.30
C GLU A 114 -12.54 -6.49 12.44
N THR A 115 -12.26 -5.28 12.89
CA THR A 115 -13.29 -4.28 13.13
C THR A 115 -13.69 -3.51 11.88
N PHE A 116 -12.89 -3.53 10.83
CA PHE A 116 -13.15 -2.75 9.64
C PHE A 116 -12.97 -3.55 8.33
N TYR A 117 -11.75 -3.99 8.01
CA TYR A 117 -11.44 -4.53 6.69
C TYR A 117 -12.18 -5.81 6.33
N ILE A 118 -12.34 -6.72 7.27
CA ILE A 118 -13.09 -7.97 7.03
C ILE A 118 -14.54 -7.64 6.65
N LYS A 119 -15.15 -6.67 7.31
CA LYS A 119 -16.52 -6.21 7.01
C LYS A 119 -16.63 -5.59 5.62
N GLN A 120 -15.54 -5.06 5.09
CA GLN A 120 -15.51 -4.47 3.75
C GLN A 120 -15.15 -5.48 2.66
N GLY A 121 -15.05 -6.77 3.01
CA GLY A 121 -14.81 -7.84 2.05
C GLY A 121 -13.34 -8.21 1.84
N TYR A 122 -12.46 -7.76 2.71
CA TYR A 122 -11.04 -8.10 2.66
C TYR A 122 -10.79 -9.45 3.32
N HIS A 123 -9.77 -10.17 2.85
CA HIS A 123 -9.34 -11.45 3.36
C HIS A 123 -7.88 -11.41 3.80
N TYR A 124 -7.54 -12.17 4.84
CA TYR A 124 -6.15 -12.32 5.25
C TYR A 124 -5.36 -13.09 4.17
N PHE A 125 -4.16 -12.63 3.88
CA PHE A 125 -3.21 -13.40 3.08
C PHE A 125 -1.92 -13.69 3.84
N VAL A 126 -1.65 -12.97 4.95
CA VAL A 126 -0.49 -13.22 5.81
C VAL A 126 -0.76 -12.66 7.20
N LYS A 127 -0.14 -13.30 8.20
CA LYS A 127 -0.20 -12.87 9.59
C LYS A 127 1.19 -13.03 10.22
N PHE A 128 1.70 -11.92 10.78
CA PHE A 128 2.94 -11.93 11.55
C PHE A 128 2.61 -11.84 13.03
N GLU A 129 2.70 -12.97 13.72
CA GLU A 129 2.44 -13.04 15.15
C GLU A 129 3.45 -12.20 15.94
N ASN A 130 2.99 -11.62 17.06
CA ASN A 130 3.89 -10.92 17.99
C ASN A 130 4.69 -9.78 17.33
N PHE A 131 4.08 -9.09 16.40
CA PHE A 131 4.76 -8.07 15.61
C PHE A 131 4.96 -6.74 16.35
N TYR A 132 3.92 -6.28 17.05
CA TYR A 132 3.95 -5.01 17.76
C TYR A 132 4.40 -5.22 19.21
N SER A 133 4.87 -4.14 19.86
CA SER A 133 5.27 -4.17 21.27
C SER A 133 4.16 -4.65 22.21
N SER A 134 2.90 -4.45 21.80
CA SER A 134 1.73 -4.93 22.53
C SER A 134 1.49 -6.44 22.42
N GLY A 135 2.23 -7.12 21.56
CA GLY A 135 2.02 -8.53 21.25
C GLY A 135 1.02 -8.79 20.13
N HIS A 136 0.32 -7.76 19.65
CA HIS A 136 -0.62 -7.92 18.53
C HIS A 136 0.09 -8.26 17.23
N ALA A 137 -0.57 -9.03 16.38
CA ALA A 137 -0.07 -9.40 15.07
C ALA A 137 -0.23 -8.26 14.06
N LYS A 138 0.66 -8.23 13.08
CA LYS A 138 0.49 -7.46 11.85
C LYS A 138 -0.08 -8.39 10.79
N VAL A 139 -1.11 -7.94 10.10
CA VAL A 139 -1.79 -8.76 9.08
C VAL A 139 -1.79 -8.05 7.73
N GLY A 140 -1.69 -8.87 6.68
CA GLY A 140 -1.89 -8.42 5.32
C GLY A 140 -3.28 -8.85 4.86
N LEU A 141 -3.97 -7.96 4.19
CA LEU A 141 -5.33 -8.16 3.71
C LEU A 141 -5.42 -7.80 2.23
N ILE A 142 -6.27 -8.53 1.51
CA ILE A 142 -6.46 -8.30 0.08
C ILE A 142 -7.94 -8.45 -0.28
N LYS A 143 -8.36 -7.70 -1.28
CA LYS A 143 -9.70 -7.77 -1.84
C LYS A 143 -9.62 -7.75 -3.36
N LYS A 144 -10.36 -8.64 -4.00
CA LYS A 144 -10.55 -8.61 -5.45
C LYS A 144 -11.68 -7.62 -5.79
N LEU A 145 -11.39 -6.71 -6.69
CA LEU A 145 -12.34 -5.66 -7.10
C LEU A 145 -13.27 -6.09 -8.23
#